data_d72b072b051bedb88374c2e7a999c246
#
_entry.id   d72b072b051bedb88374c2e7a999c246
#
_cell.length_a   1.000
_cell.length_b   1.000
_cell.length_c   1.000
_cell.angle_alpha   90.00
_cell.angle_beta   90.00
_cell.angle_gamma   90.00
#
_symmetry.space_group_name_H-M   'P 1'
#
loop_
_entity.id
_entity.type
_entity.pdbx_description
1 polymer ?
#
loop_
_entity_poly.entity_id
_entity_poly.type
_entity_poly.pdbx_seq_one_letter_code
_entity_poly.pdbx_strand_id
1 'polypeptide(L)'
;MIDKAAVQPAIFRAPEEGGLLIAPLDEFTAVYHRASGITHLLTEPAPQILAILGESALSLDTLLSRLGDDYDLEDADRDALAARLDELIEAGLVERL
;
A
#
# COMPACT_ATOMS: atom_id res chain seq x y z
N MET A 1 -5.77 15.17 -30.22
CA MET A 1 -4.51 14.57 -29.83
C MET A 1 -4.37 14.56 -28.31
N ILE A 2 -3.92 13.44 -27.78
CA ILE A 2 -3.76 13.34 -26.36
C ILE A 2 -2.44 13.96 -25.93
N ASP A 3 -2.53 14.88 -25.02
CA ASP A 3 -1.36 15.50 -24.44
C ASP A 3 -0.81 14.56 -23.34
N LYS A 4 0.40 14.11 -23.51
CA LYS A 4 1.03 13.24 -22.53
C LYS A 4 1.17 13.90 -21.16
N ALA A 5 1.30 15.20 -21.14
CA ALA A 5 1.41 15.91 -19.86
C ALA A 5 0.13 15.80 -19.04
N ALA A 6 -1.00 15.49 -19.69
CA ALA A 6 -2.25 15.29 -18.99
C ALA A 6 -2.40 13.90 -18.42
N VAL A 7 -1.53 12.97 -18.82
CA VAL A 7 -1.56 11.60 -18.31
C VAL A 7 -0.71 11.53 -17.05
N GLN A 8 -1.34 11.40 -15.93
CA GLN A 8 -0.65 11.36 -14.65
C GLN A 8 -0.57 9.94 -14.13
N PRO A 9 0.54 9.54 -13.50
CA PRO A 9 0.60 8.23 -12.88
C PRO A 9 -0.46 8.12 -11.78
N ALA A 10 -0.98 6.93 -11.60
CA ALA A 10 -1.93 6.68 -10.52
C ALA A 10 -1.26 6.93 -9.18
N ILE A 11 -2.00 7.52 -8.27
CA ILE A 11 -1.54 7.79 -6.91
C ILE A 11 -2.36 6.92 -5.97
N PHE A 12 -1.71 6.34 -4.99
CA PHE A 12 -2.32 5.43 -4.03
C PHE A 12 -2.22 6.01 -2.63
N ARG A 13 -3.24 5.73 -1.83
CA ARG A 13 -3.29 6.22 -0.46
C ARG A 13 -3.89 5.15 0.45
N ALA A 14 -3.39 5.07 1.67
CA ALA A 14 -3.97 4.24 2.73
C ALA A 14 -4.61 5.13 3.78
N PRO A 15 -5.46 4.58 4.66
CA PRO A 15 -6.04 5.37 5.74
C PRO A 15 -4.96 6.01 6.60
N GLU A 16 -5.24 7.21 7.07
CA GLU A 16 -4.33 7.92 7.93
C GLU A 16 -4.19 7.21 9.28
N GLU A 17 -3.20 7.67 10.05
CA GLU A 17 -2.98 7.16 11.39
C GLU A 17 -4.29 7.19 12.20
N GLY A 18 -4.59 6.09 12.84
CA GLY A 18 -5.84 5.94 13.58
C GLY A 18 -6.94 5.27 12.78
N GLY A 19 -6.84 5.22 11.45
CA GLY A 19 -7.80 4.50 10.61
C GLY A 19 -7.60 3.00 10.63
N LEU A 20 -6.40 2.57 10.98
CA LEU A 20 -6.04 1.16 11.06
C LEU A 20 -5.44 0.86 12.43
N LEU A 21 -5.77 -0.30 12.99
CA LEU A 21 -5.06 -0.85 14.12
C LEU A 21 -4.21 -2.00 13.60
N ILE A 22 -2.93 -1.93 13.85
CA ILE A 22 -1.98 -2.90 13.31
C ILE A 22 -1.37 -3.70 14.46
N ALA A 23 -1.49 -5.01 14.38
CA ALA A 23 -0.95 -5.91 15.40
C ALA A 23 -0.08 -6.99 14.74
N PRO A 24 1.24 -6.91 14.89
CA PRO A 24 2.12 -7.95 14.34
C PRO A 24 1.89 -9.27 15.07
N LEU A 25 1.71 -10.33 14.29
CA LEU A 25 1.68 -11.70 14.77
C LEU A 25 2.86 -12.40 14.10
N ASP A 26 3.18 -13.61 14.44
CA ASP A 26 4.40 -14.26 13.96
C ASP A 26 4.68 -14.04 12.46
N GLU A 27 3.94 -14.69 11.60
CA GLU A 27 4.15 -14.59 10.15
C GLU A 27 3.19 -13.59 9.50
N PHE A 28 2.18 -13.17 10.22
CA PHE A 28 1.14 -12.30 9.70
C PHE A 28 1.08 -11.02 10.50
N THR A 29 0.47 -10.02 9.89
CA THR A 29 0.11 -8.80 10.60
C THR A 29 -1.39 -8.66 10.53
N ALA A 30 -2.03 -8.55 11.68
CA ALA A 30 -3.48 -8.30 11.72
C ALA A 30 -3.70 -6.80 11.59
N VAL A 31 -4.55 -6.43 10.63
CA VAL A 31 -4.87 -5.04 10.37
C VAL A 31 -6.38 -4.86 10.50
N TYR A 32 -6.80 -4.15 11.52
CA TYR A 32 -8.20 -3.84 11.72
C TYR A 32 -8.52 -2.51 11.05
N HIS A 33 -9.46 -2.55 10.11
CA HIS A 33 -9.92 -1.37 9.38
C HIS A 33 -11.12 -0.79 10.11
N ARG A 34 -10.94 0.35 10.77
CA ARG A 34 -11.97 0.92 11.63
C ARG A 34 -13.25 1.26 10.90
N ALA A 35 -13.14 1.81 9.71
CA ALA A 35 -14.31 2.24 8.94
C ALA A 35 -15.24 1.09 8.58
N SER A 36 -14.68 -0.07 8.25
CA SER A 36 -15.49 -1.24 7.86
C SER A 36 -15.71 -2.22 9.00
N GLY A 37 -14.88 -2.16 10.04
CA GLY A 37 -14.94 -3.13 11.13
C GLY A 37 -14.34 -4.48 10.77
N ILE A 38 -13.63 -4.58 9.65
CA ILE A 38 -13.06 -5.83 9.17
C ILE A 38 -11.60 -5.95 9.58
N THR A 39 -11.20 -7.15 9.99
CA THR A 39 -9.80 -7.46 10.28
C THR A 39 -9.23 -8.27 9.13
N HIS A 40 -8.06 -7.85 8.65
CA HIS A 40 -7.34 -8.51 7.58
C HIS A 40 -6.05 -9.11 8.14
N LEU A 41 -5.71 -10.31 7.68
CA LEU A 41 -4.41 -10.90 8.00
C LEU A 41 -3.53 -10.75 6.78
N LEU A 42 -2.45 -9.99 6.94
CA LEU A 42 -1.59 -9.62 5.82
C LEU A 42 -0.17 -10.16 6.03
N THR A 43 0.48 -10.50 4.92
CA THR A 43 1.88 -10.88 4.92
C THR A 43 2.70 -9.77 4.28
N GLU A 44 4.01 -9.77 4.51
CA GLU A 44 4.89 -8.81 3.86
C GLU A 44 4.80 -8.93 2.34
N PRO A 45 4.91 -7.83 1.60
CA PRO A 45 5.18 -6.48 2.08
C PRO A 45 3.93 -5.63 2.33
N ALA A 46 2.74 -6.23 2.44
CA ALA A 46 1.50 -5.45 2.56
C ALA A 46 1.49 -4.50 3.78
N PRO A 47 1.91 -4.93 4.98
CA PRO A 47 1.93 -3.99 6.11
C PRO A 47 2.86 -2.81 5.87
N GLN A 48 4.00 -3.04 5.23
CA GLN A 48 4.95 -1.97 4.91
C GLN A 48 4.35 -0.99 3.90
N ILE A 49 3.63 -1.51 2.90
CA ILE A 49 2.94 -0.67 1.93
C ILE A 49 1.95 0.25 2.64
N LEU A 50 1.16 -0.31 3.54
CA LEU A 50 0.18 0.48 4.28
C LEU A 50 0.83 1.55 5.16
N ALA A 51 1.96 1.22 5.78
CA ALA A 51 2.67 2.18 6.61
C ALA A 51 3.15 3.39 5.79
N ILE A 52 3.72 3.12 4.61
CA ILE A 52 4.22 4.19 3.74
C ILE A 52 3.07 5.02 3.19
N LEU A 53 2.03 4.37 2.67
CA LEU A 53 0.91 5.08 2.07
C LEU A 53 0.04 5.81 3.10
N GLY A 54 0.12 5.39 4.35
CA GLY A 54 -0.54 6.12 5.44
C GLY A 54 0.12 7.45 5.74
N GLU A 55 1.39 7.58 5.42
CA GLU A 55 2.13 8.83 5.60
C GLU A 55 1.95 9.78 4.43
N SER A 56 1.96 9.25 3.23
CA SER A 56 1.90 10.06 2.00
C SER A 56 1.28 9.27 0.86
N ALA A 57 0.43 9.92 0.09
CA ALA A 57 -0.07 9.34 -1.15
C ALA A 57 1.05 9.32 -2.17
N LEU A 58 1.30 8.17 -2.77
CA LEU A 58 2.44 7.98 -3.67
C LEU A 58 2.06 7.21 -4.92
N SER A 59 2.84 7.43 -5.99
CA SER A 59 2.74 6.62 -7.20
C SER A 59 3.38 5.25 -6.95
N LEU A 60 3.13 4.31 -7.86
CA LEU A 60 3.72 2.98 -7.78
C LEU A 60 5.25 3.04 -7.76
N ASP A 61 5.83 3.84 -8.64
CA ASP A 61 7.29 3.92 -8.76
C ASP A 61 7.92 4.51 -7.50
N THR A 62 7.32 5.55 -6.95
CA THR A 62 7.81 6.15 -5.70
C THR A 62 7.64 5.18 -4.54
N LEU A 63 6.52 4.48 -4.49
CA LEU A 63 6.29 3.48 -3.45
C LEU A 63 7.34 2.36 -3.52
N LEU A 64 7.63 1.89 -4.73
CA LEU A 64 8.63 0.86 -4.93
C LEU A 64 10.00 1.31 -4.42
N SER A 65 10.37 2.54 -4.74
CA SER A 65 11.62 3.13 -4.29
C SER A 65 11.68 3.23 -2.76
N ARG A 66 10.58 3.66 -2.13
CA ARG A 66 10.48 3.78 -0.68
C ARG A 66 10.57 2.43 0.01
N LEU A 67 9.97 1.41 -0.56
CA LEU A 67 10.05 0.07 -0.01
C LEU A 67 11.48 -0.46 -0.03
N GLY A 68 12.22 -0.19 -1.10
CA GLY A 68 13.61 -0.57 -1.18
C GLY A 68 14.48 0.15 -0.16
N ASP A 69 14.23 1.45 0.02
CA ASP A 69 15.03 2.27 0.92
C ASP A 69 14.70 2.02 2.39
N ASP A 70 13.40 1.97 2.71
CA ASP A 70 12.95 1.91 4.11
C ASP A 70 13.01 0.49 4.68
N TYR A 71 12.81 -0.53 3.85
CA TYR A 71 12.70 -1.91 4.30
C TYR A 71 13.68 -2.86 3.64
N ASP A 72 14.55 -2.34 2.79
CA ASP A 72 15.60 -3.12 2.13
C ASP A 72 15.06 -4.36 1.42
N LEU A 73 13.99 -4.20 0.66
CA LEU A 73 13.41 -5.29 -0.11
C LEU A 73 14.21 -5.49 -1.39
N GLU A 74 15.04 -6.52 -1.43
CA GLU A 74 15.95 -6.77 -2.55
C GLU A 74 15.24 -7.19 -3.82
N ASP A 75 14.15 -7.92 -3.69
CA ASP A 75 13.44 -8.48 -4.83
C ASP A 75 12.20 -7.68 -5.19
N ALA A 76 12.22 -6.38 -4.90
CA ALA A 76 11.08 -5.53 -5.20
C ALA A 76 10.86 -5.47 -6.70
N ASP A 77 9.81 -6.12 -7.17
CA ASP A 77 9.41 -6.17 -8.56
C ASP A 77 8.19 -5.29 -8.76
N ARG A 78 8.25 -4.42 -9.75
CA ARG A 78 7.17 -3.48 -10.03
C ARG A 78 5.85 -4.20 -10.31
N ASP A 79 5.88 -5.28 -11.06
CA ASP A 79 4.66 -6.03 -11.39
C ASP A 79 4.09 -6.72 -10.16
N ALA A 80 4.95 -7.28 -9.33
CA ALA A 80 4.52 -7.91 -8.09
C ALA A 80 3.92 -6.89 -7.14
N LEU A 81 4.51 -5.71 -7.06
CA LEU A 81 3.97 -4.63 -6.23
C LEU A 81 2.61 -4.17 -6.76
N ALA A 82 2.48 -4.02 -8.07
CA ALA A 82 1.20 -3.62 -8.66
C ALA A 82 0.10 -4.63 -8.33
N ALA A 83 0.41 -5.92 -8.40
CA ALA A 83 -0.54 -6.97 -8.06
C ALA A 83 -0.94 -6.90 -6.60
N ARG A 84 0.02 -6.63 -5.72
CA ARG A 84 -0.27 -6.52 -4.29
C ARG A 84 -1.13 -5.30 -4.00
N LEU A 85 -0.87 -4.19 -4.68
CA LEU A 85 -1.70 -2.99 -4.52
C LEU A 85 -3.13 -3.26 -4.97
N ASP A 86 -3.32 -3.99 -6.07
CA ASP A 86 -4.67 -4.34 -6.53
C ASP A 86 -5.42 -5.14 -5.47
N GLU A 87 -4.75 -6.08 -4.82
CA GLU A 87 -5.35 -6.85 -3.74
C GLU A 87 -5.77 -5.96 -2.58
N LEU A 88 -4.92 -5.00 -2.21
CA LEU A 88 -5.21 -4.09 -1.12
C LEU A 88 -6.35 -3.12 -1.47
N ILE A 89 -6.45 -2.72 -2.73
CA ILE A 89 -7.55 -1.89 -3.21
C ILE A 89 -8.86 -2.67 -3.11
N GLU A 90 -8.87 -3.92 -3.56
CA GLU A 90 -10.06 -4.76 -3.46
C GLU A 90 -10.48 -4.99 -2.02
N ALA A 91 -9.52 -5.09 -1.11
CA ALA A 91 -9.81 -5.25 0.30
C ALA A 91 -10.29 -3.96 0.97
N GLY A 92 -10.22 -2.83 0.26
CA GLY A 92 -10.62 -1.54 0.82
C GLY A 92 -9.57 -0.90 1.71
N LEU A 93 -8.35 -1.42 1.71
CA LEU A 93 -7.26 -0.89 2.54
C LEU A 93 -6.42 0.16 1.82
N VAL A 94 -6.48 0.20 0.50
CA VAL A 94 -5.78 1.19 -0.30
C VAL A 94 -6.77 1.81 -1.26
N GLU A 95 -6.62 3.10 -1.49
CA GLU A 95 -7.46 3.86 -2.40
C GLU A 95 -6.61 4.36 -3.55
N ARG A 96 -7.11 4.23 -4.76
CA ARG A 96 -6.48 4.78 -5.95
C ARG A 96 -7.13 6.12 -6.25
N LEU A 97 -6.33 7.16 -6.25
CA LEU A 97 -6.82 8.53 -6.45
C LEU A 97 -6.88 8.92 -7.92
#